data_60a9a88242d2383c7ac13c7a63cb98ab
#
_entry.id   60a9a88242d2383c7ac13c7a63cb98ab
#
_cell.length_a   1.000
_cell.length_b   1.000
_cell.length_c   1.000
_cell.angle_alpha   90.00
_cell.angle_beta   90.00
_cell.angle_gamma   90.00
#
_symmetry.space_group_name_H-M   'P 1'
#
loop_
_entity.id
_entity.type
_entity.pdbx_description
1 polymer ?
#
loop_
_entity_poly.entity_id
_entity_poly.type
_entity_poly.pdbx_seq_one_letter_code
_entity_poly.pdbx_strand_id
1 'polypeptide(L)'
;MLQLERTARVSIPNPWGIAFDAYGQDFFADTSDPNLRWMSPASLRVPFGEFAPLPPNLVPKAQMVRPTAGLEFVSSRHFPDDVQGDILINNTIGFLGTKQHAVAEDGTGFKLTFRQNLLQS
;
A
#
# COMPACT_ATOMS: atom_id res chain seq x y z
N MET A 1 29.39 6.98 0.57
CA MET A 1 28.87 6.69 1.91
C MET A 1 27.35 6.62 1.85
N LEU A 2 26.77 5.55 2.36
CA LEU A 2 25.32 5.47 2.51
C LEU A 2 24.89 6.35 3.68
N GLN A 3 23.88 7.17 3.46
CA GLN A 3 23.32 8.05 4.47
C GLN A 3 21.86 7.66 4.72
N LEU A 4 21.52 7.44 5.98
CA LEU A 4 20.14 7.21 6.39
C LEU A 4 19.44 8.55 6.61
N GLU A 5 18.31 8.73 5.93
CA GLU A 5 17.46 9.89 6.10
C GLU A 5 16.06 9.44 6.54
N ARG A 6 15.55 10.07 7.59
CA ARG A 6 14.17 9.85 8.01
C ARG A 6 13.24 10.71 7.18
N THR A 7 12.43 10.09 6.32
CA THR A 7 11.48 10.79 5.46
C THR A 7 10.16 11.08 6.16
N ALA A 8 9.71 10.19 7.04
CA ALA A 8 8.45 10.36 7.78
C ALA A 8 8.43 9.59 9.09
N ARG A 9 7.51 9.93 9.98
CA ARG A 9 7.18 9.19 11.19
C ARG A 9 5.67 9.16 11.35
N VAL A 10 5.08 7.98 11.20
CA VAL A 10 3.65 7.74 11.34
C VAL A 10 3.39 6.70 12.41
N SER A 11 2.20 6.76 13.03
CA SER A 11 1.78 5.75 14.00
C SER A 11 1.16 4.57 13.27
N ILE A 12 1.88 3.47 13.20
CA ILE A 12 1.44 2.22 12.59
C ILE A 12 1.58 1.11 13.63
N PRO A 13 0.48 0.53 14.13
CA PRO A 13 0.54 -0.51 15.15
C PRO A 13 1.29 -1.76 14.73
N ASN A 14 1.15 -2.19 13.48
CA ASN A 14 1.74 -3.43 12.99
C ASN A 14 2.15 -3.34 11.51
N PRO A 15 3.31 -2.72 11.21
CA PRO A 15 3.76 -2.49 9.83
C PRO A 15 4.31 -3.79 9.21
N TRP A 16 3.57 -4.42 8.32
CA TRP A 16 3.98 -5.66 7.64
C TRP A 16 4.19 -5.52 6.14
N GLY A 17 3.68 -4.48 5.53
CA GLY A 17 3.79 -4.31 4.08
C GLY A 17 4.36 -2.96 3.70
N ILE A 18 5.39 -2.98 2.85
CA ILE A 18 5.86 -1.82 2.10
C ILE A 18 6.16 -2.25 0.68
N ALA A 19 5.74 -1.43 -0.29
CA ALA A 19 6.01 -1.67 -1.70
C ALA A 19 6.27 -0.35 -2.41
N PHE A 20 7.05 -0.41 -3.49
CA PHE A 20 7.40 0.75 -4.29
C PHE A 20 6.86 0.57 -5.71
N ASP A 21 6.27 1.62 -6.25
CA ASP A 21 5.88 1.64 -7.66
C ASP A 21 7.09 1.86 -8.57
N ALA A 22 6.86 1.90 -9.89
CA ALA A 22 7.91 2.07 -10.88
C ALA A 22 8.64 3.42 -10.79
N TYR A 23 8.07 4.39 -10.08
CA TYR A 23 8.64 5.72 -9.88
C TYR A 23 9.27 5.89 -8.50
N GLY A 24 9.32 4.83 -7.69
CA GLY A 24 9.86 4.88 -6.35
C GLY A 24 8.92 5.49 -5.30
N GLN A 25 7.64 5.62 -5.61
CA GLN A 25 6.63 6.02 -4.64
C GLN A 25 6.37 4.87 -3.67
N ASP A 26 6.41 5.14 -2.39
CA ASP A 26 6.27 4.13 -1.36
C ASP A 26 4.83 4.05 -0.80
N PHE A 27 4.36 2.82 -0.73
CA PHE A 27 3.06 2.47 -0.17
C PHE A 27 3.26 1.52 0.99
N PHE A 28 2.47 1.65 2.03
CA PHE A 28 2.58 0.81 3.21
C PHE A 28 1.23 0.31 3.70
N ALA A 29 1.24 -0.83 4.35
CA ALA A 29 0.06 -1.43 4.96
C ALA A 29 0.28 -1.74 6.43
N ASP A 30 -0.79 -1.59 7.21
CA ASP A 30 -0.89 -2.07 8.57
C ASP A 30 -1.62 -3.41 8.57
N THR A 31 -1.05 -4.42 9.21
CA THR A 31 -1.68 -5.74 9.32
C THR A 31 -2.93 -5.70 10.18
N SER A 32 -2.95 -4.91 11.23
CA SER A 32 -4.08 -4.82 12.17
C SER A 32 -5.29 -4.13 11.56
N ASP A 33 -5.05 -3.14 10.72
CA ASP A 33 -6.05 -2.42 9.97
C ASP A 33 -5.94 -2.77 8.47
N PRO A 34 -7.03 -3.08 7.78
CA PRO A 34 -6.99 -3.44 6.37
C PRO A 34 -6.80 -2.22 5.47
N ASN A 35 -5.74 -1.46 5.73
CA ASN A 35 -5.45 -0.20 5.08
C ASN A 35 -4.21 -0.31 4.22
N LEU A 36 -4.26 0.33 3.07
CA LEU A 36 -3.10 0.67 2.27
C LEU A 36 -3.01 2.18 2.15
N ARG A 37 -1.82 2.73 2.37
CA ARG A 37 -1.58 4.16 2.38
C ARG A 37 -0.36 4.51 1.55
N TRP A 38 -0.40 5.65 0.89
CA TRP A 38 0.76 6.24 0.23
C TRP A 38 1.53 7.11 1.22
N MET A 39 2.84 6.88 1.32
CA MET A 39 3.73 7.64 2.18
C MET A 39 4.16 8.94 1.49
N SER A 40 3.28 9.89 1.31
CA SER A 40 3.57 11.17 0.66
C SER A 40 4.74 11.93 1.37
N PRO A 41 6.01 11.78 0.98
CA PRO A 41 7.15 12.17 1.81
C PRO A 41 7.18 13.64 2.17
N ALA A 42 6.89 14.50 1.22
CA ALA A 42 6.93 15.94 1.43
C ALA A 42 5.82 16.46 2.37
N SER A 43 4.73 15.71 2.48
CA SER A 43 3.53 16.08 3.26
C SER A 43 3.58 15.60 4.70
N LEU A 44 4.53 14.73 5.06
CA LEU A 44 4.59 14.06 6.35
C LEU A 44 5.69 14.61 7.28
N ARG A 45 6.18 15.80 7.00
CA ARG A 45 7.13 16.47 7.88
C ARG A 45 6.44 16.92 9.16
N VAL A 46 6.97 16.50 10.28
CA VAL A 46 6.49 16.90 11.62
C VAL A 46 7.65 17.31 12.51
N PRO A 47 7.41 18.15 13.53
CA PRO A 47 8.43 18.49 14.52
C PRO A 47 8.98 17.24 15.23
N PHE A 48 10.19 17.38 15.76
CA PHE A 48 10.83 16.31 16.54
C PHE A 48 9.92 15.85 17.70
N GLY A 49 9.79 14.53 17.83
CA GLY A 49 8.98 13.91 18.89
C GLY A 49 7.49 13.73 18.56
N GLU A 50 7.01 14.28 17.45
CA GLU A 50 5.62 14.13 17.00
C GLU A 50 5.46 13.07 15.91
N PHE A 51 4.21 12.62 15.69
CA PHE A 51 3.84 11.74 14.59
C PHE A 51 3.08 12.55 13.54
N ALA A 52 3.32 12.23 12.26
CA ALA A 52 2.50 12.75 11.19
C ALA A 52 1.07 12.20 11.27
N PRO A 53 0.05 12.97 10.84
CA PRO A 53 -1.27 12.41 10.61
C PRO A 53 -1.17 11.23 9.63
N LEU A 54 -1.95 10.18 9.84
CA LEU A 54 -2.00 9.05 8.90
C LEU A 54 -2.55 9.51 7.56
N PRO A 55 -1.89 9.18 6.44
CA PRO A 55 -2.45 9.39 5.12
C PRO A 55 -3.77 8.64 4.94
N PRO A 56 -4.64 9.07 4.01
CA PRO A 56 -5.90 8.37 3.75
C PRO A 56 -5.70 6.91 3.36
N ASN A 57 -6.62 6.05 3.82
CA ASN A 57 -6.69 4.67 3.33
C ASN A 57 -7.17 4.65 1.88
N LEU A 58 -6.46 3.89 1.04
CA LEU A 58 -6.75 3.75 -0.39
C LEU A 58 -7.61 2.52 -0.71
N VAL A 59 -7.67 1.53 0.19
CA VAL A 59 -8.46 0.30 -0.06
C VAL A 59 -9.95 0.62 -0.07
N PRO A 60 -10.69 0.23 -1.13
CA PRO A 60 -12.14 0.40 -1.17
C PRO A 60 -12.80 -0.32 0.01
N LYS A 61 -13.79 0.32 0.63
CA LYS A 61 -14.44 -0.18 1.86
C LYS A 61 -14.93 -1.62 1.74
N ALA A 62 -15.50 -2.00 0.60
CA ALA A 62 -15.98 -3.36 0.35
C ALA A 62 -14.86 -4.41 0.26
N GLN A 63 -13.61 -3.99 0.10
CA GLN A 63 -12.43 -4.85 -0.03
C GLN A 63 -11.54 -4.86 1.21
N MET A 64 -11.93 -4.14 2.24
CA MET A 64 -11.18 -4.05 3.49
C MET A 64 -11.31 -5.36 4.28
N VAL A 65 -10.28 -6.18 4.25
CA VAL A 65 -10.18 -7.44 4.99
C VAL A 65 -8.84 -7.49 5.71
N ARG A 66 -8.85 -7.84 6.97
CA ARG A 66 -7.67 -8.01 7.82
C ARG A 66 -7.48 -9.47 8.23
N PRO A 67 -6.27 -9.86 8.63
CA PRO A 67 -5.03 -9.09 8.50
C PRO A 67 -4.53 -9.05 7.06
N THR A 68 -3.83 -7.97 6.71
CA THR A 68 -3.01 -7.90 5.50
C THR A 68 -1.63 -8.45 5.80
N ALA A 69 -1.03 -9.20 4.88
CA ALA A 69 0.23 -9.89 5.13
C ALA A 69 1.38 -9.47 4.22
N GLY A 70 1.11 -8.83 3.11
CA GLY A 70 2.16 -8.38 2.20
C GLY A 70 1.60 -7.61 1.03
N LEU A 71 2.47 -6.82 0.42
CA LEU A 71 2.17 -5.96 -0.73
C LEU A 71 3.20 -6.20 -1.82
N GLU A 72 2.79 -6.10 -3.08
CA GLU A 72 3.69 -6.04 -4.21
C GLU A 72 3.02 -5.37 -5.41
N PHE A 73 3.77 -4.59 -6.16
CA PHE A 73 3.32 -4.09 -7.45
C PHE A 73 3.59 -5.11 -8.55
N VAL A 74 2.64 -5.24 -9.47
CA VAL A 74 2.82 -6.08 -10.65
C VAL A 74 3.82 -5.41 -11.59
N SER A 75 5.00 -6.02 -11.71
CA SER A 75 6.08 -5.58 -12.59
C SER A 75 6.67 -6.72 -13.42
N SER A 76 6.22 -7.96 -13.18
CA SER A 76 6.69 -9.11 -13.92
C SER A 76 6.09 -9.17 -15.33
N ARG A 77 6.93 -9.50 -16.32
CA ARG A 77 6.51 -9.70 -17.71
C ARG A 77 5.59 -10.91 -17.94
N HIS A 78 5.40 -11.74 -16.91
CA HIS A 78 4.43 -12.84 -16.96
C HIS A 78 2.98 -12.37 -16.82
N PHE A 79 2.77 -11.13 -16.41
CA PHE A 79 1.45 -10.53 -16.37
C PHE A 79 1.18 -9.68 -17.61
N PRO A 80 -0.08 -9.62 -18.07
CA PRO A 80 -0.48 -8.79 -19.21
C PRO A 80 -0.16 -7.30 -19.01
N ASP A 81 -0.02 -6.57 -20.11
CA ASP A 81 0.34 -5.16 -20.07
C ASP A 81 -0.71 -4.28 -19.36
N ASP A 82 -1.98 -4.64 -19.46
CA ASP A 82 -3.10 -3.90 -18.89
C ASP A 82 -3.20 -3.99 -17.36
N VAL A 83 -2.44 -4.89 -16.73
CA VAL A 83 -2.36 -5.02 -15.26
C VAL A 83 -1.00 -4.61 -14.69
N GLN A 84 -0.07 -4.18 -15.53
CA GLN A 84 1.21 -3.65 -15.04
C GLN A 84 0.97 -2.43 -14.15
N GLY A 85 1.66 -2.39 -13.00
CA GLY A 85 1.47 -1.34 -12.01
C GLY A 85 0.27 -1.54 -11.07
N ASP A 86 -0.52 -2.59 -11.24
CA ASP A 86 -1.51 -2.98 -10.23
C ASP A 86 -0.82 -3.34 -8.92
N ILE A 87 -1.52 -3.20 -7.81
CA ILE A 87 -1.02 -3.65 -6.50
C ILE A 87 -1.72 -4.92 -6.05
N LEU A 88 -0.93 -5.85 -5.53
CA LEU A 88 -1.38 -7.10 -4.94
C LEU A 88 -1.33 -6.98 -3.42
N ILE A 89 -2.44 -7.31 -2.77
CA ILE A 89 -2.57 -7.29 -1.32
C ILE A 89 -2.91 -8.70 -0.85
N ASN A 90 -2.04 -9.28 -0.03
CA ASN A 90 -2.26 -10.59 0.55
C ASN A 90 -3.05 -10.49 1.86
N ASN A 91 -3.97 -11.42 2.06
CA ASN A 91 -4.75 -11.57 3.27
C ASN A 91 -4.68 -13.02 3.79
N THR A 92 -4.81 -13.21 5.10
CA THR A 92 -4.49 -14.49 5.74
C THR A 92 -5.58 -15.10 6.61
N ILE A 93 -6.61 -14.37 7.08
CA ILE A 93 -7.66 -14.92 7.95
C ILE A 93 -9.05 -14.65 7.41
N GLY A 94 -9.49 -13.42 7.36
CA GLY A 94 -10.86 -13.08 6.92
C GLY A 94 -11.11 -13.35 5.43
N PHE A 95 -10.06 -13.38 4.67
CA PHE A 95 -9.98 -13.81 3.28
C PHE A 95 -8.63 -14.47 3.08
N LEU A 96 -8.61 -15.67 2.56
CA LEU A 96 -7.36 -16.40 2.28
C LEU A 96 -7.01 -16.24 0.82
N GLY A 97 -6.09 -15.35 0.53
CA GLY A 97 -5.68 -15.14 -0.86
C GLY A 97 -5.07 -13.78 -1.14
N THR A 98 -5.05 -13.44 -2.41
CA THR A 98 -4.46 -12.20 -2.94
C THR A 98 -5.51 -11.41 -3.69
N LYS A 99 -5.74 -10.17 -3.25
CA LYS A 99 -6.60 -9.20 -3.92
C LYS A 99 -5.77 -8.32 -4.85
N GLN A 100 -6.28 -8.08 -6.06
CA GLN A 100 -5.65 -7.24 -7.05
C GLN A 100 -6.43 -5.94 -7.25
N HIS A 101 -5.72 -4.82 -7.18
CA HIS A 101 -6.29 -3.49 -7.39
C HIS A 101 -5.51 -2.74 -8.46
N ALA A 102 -6.22 -2.05 -9.34
CA ALA A 102 -5.61 -1.06 -10.21
C ALA A 102 -5.25 0.19 -9.40
N VAL A 103 -4.10 0.77 -9.71
CA VAL A 103 -3.61 2.00 -9.09
C VAL A 103 -3.59 3.11 -10.14
N ALA A 104 -4.25 4.21 -9.84
CA ALA A 104 -4.28 5.38 -10.70
C ALA A 104 -3.97 6.64 -9.91
N GLU A 105 -3.36 7.63 -10.57
CA GLU A 105 -3.24 8.96 -10.00
C GLU A 105 -4.61 9.61 -9.85
N ASP A 106 -4.86 10.29 -8.73
CA ASP A 106 -6.10 10.99 -8.43
C ASP A 106 -5.77 12.32 -7.74
N GLY A 107 -5.85 13.42 -8.49
CA GLY A 107 -5.42 14.73 -8.00
C GLY A 107 -3.94 14.72 -7.60
N THR A 108 -3.68 15.00 -6.32
CA THR A 108 -2.32 14.98 -5.74
C THR A 108 -2.00 13.66 -5.03
N GLY A 109 -2.78 12.63 -5.22
CA GLY A 109 -2.62 11.34 -4.58
C GLY A 109 -2.93 10.19 -5.52
N PHE A 110 -3.42 9.08 -4.95
CA PHE A 110 -3.70 7.85 -5.69
C PHE A 110 -5.09 7.32 -5.34
N LYS A 111 -5.62 6.50 -6.24
CA LYS A 111 -6.89 5.79 -6.07
C LYS A 111 -6.72 4.33 -6.45
N LEU A 112 -7.22 3.44 -5.60
CA LEU A 112 -7.31 2.02 -5.88
C LEU A 112 -8.69 1.66 -6.42
N THR A 113 -8.73 0.82 -7.46
CA THR A 113 -9.95 0.22 -7.98
C THR A 113 -9.78 -1.29 -7.96
N PHE A 114 -10.68 -1.98 -7.26
CA PHE A 114 -10.66 -3.43 -7.17
C PHE A 114 -10.85 -4.07 -8.54
N ARG A 115 -9.99 -5.03 -8.89
CA ARG A 115 -10.11 -5.81 -10.12
C ARG A 115 -10.66 -7.20 -9.84
N GLN A 116 -9.99 -7.98 -9.00
CA GLN A 116 -10.34 -9.37 -8.74
C GLN A 116 -9.65 -9.92 -7.50
N ASN A 117 -10.15 -11.06 -7.04
CA ASN A 117 -9.39 -11.96 -6.17
C ASN A 117 -8.50 -12.80 -7.10
N LEU A 118 -7.22 -12.46 -7.17
CA LEU A 118 -6.26 -13.12 -8.07
C LEU A 118 -6.02 -14.57 -7.65
N LEU A 119 -5.88 -14.77 -6.35
CA LEU A 119 -5.77 -16.08 -5.71
C LEU A 119 -6.77 -16.15 -4.56
N GLN A 120 -7.39 -17.29 -4.39
CA GLN A 120 -8.29 -17.56 -3.28
C GLN A 120 -8.25 -19.04 -2.93
N SER A 121 -8.04 -19.31 -1.66
CA SER A 121 -8.09 -20.65 -1.10
C SER A 121 -9.47 -20.96 -0.50
#